data_0f4d822acfc3cdb50b626fcf414a4723
#
_entry.id   0f4d822acfc3cdb50b626fcf414a4723
#
_cell.length_a   1.000
_cell.length_b   1.000
_cell.length_c   1.000
_cell.angle_alpha   90.00
_cell.angle_beta   90.00
_cell.angle_gamma   90.00
#
_symmetry.space_group_name_H-M   'P 1'
#
loop_
_entity.id
_entity.type
_entity.pdbx_description
1 polymer ?
#
loop_
_entity_poly.entity_id
_entity_poly.type
_entity_poly.pdbx_seq_one_letter_code
_entity_poly.pdbx_strand_id
1 'polypeptide(L)'
;MSTPMSTAAFDLTGRVALVTGSSRSIGRSLADGLAAAGATVVLNGVDRARLDATRADFAARHGEKRVHAAAFDVTAEDQVVAAVAAIEAEVGPIDVLVNNAGVQHRVPMLDLELADWRRVVDVDLTSAFIVGRAVARGMVERRRGKIVNIGSVQSELARATIAPYTSAKGGLRNLTRAMAAEWGAANVQANSIAPGYIHTEMTQNLVDDEDFNAWVLGRTPAARWGSCADLVGPTIWLASDASDYVNGQTIFVDGGMTAVV
;
A
#
# COMPACT_ATOMS: atom_id res chain seq x y z
N MET A 1 -2.30 -2.21 -35.85
CA MET A 1 -2.82 -3.56 -35.53
C MET A 1 -2.77 -3.69 -34.00
N SER A 2 -3.89 -3.76 -33.32
CA SER A 2 -3.92 -3.93 -31.86
C SER A 2 -3.61 -5.39 -31.55
N THR A 3 -2.51 -5.63 -30.84
CA THR A 3 -2.25 -6.94 -30.24
C THR A 3 -3.41 -7.26 -29.29
N PRO A 4 -4.02 -8.44 -29.35
CA PRO A 4 -5.07 -8.79 -28.41
C PRO A 4 -4.52 -8.72 -26.98
N MET A 5 -5.22 -8.04 -26.08
CA MET A 5 -4.87 -8.00 -24.66
C MET A 5 -4.89 -9.43 -24.10
N SER A 6 -3.71 -9.95 -23.83
CA SER A 6 -3.53 -11.24 -23.14
C SER A 6 -3.57 -11.01 -21.64
N THR A 7 -4.04 -12.00 -20.88
CA THR A 7 -3.87 -12.03 -19.41
C THR A 7 -2.39 -11.89 -18.98
N ALA A 8 -1.45 -12.11 -19.90
CA ALA A 8 -0.03 -11.84 -19.75
C ALA A 8 0.30 -10.39 -19.32
N ALA A 9 -0.59 -9.41 -19.60
CA ALA A 9 -0.41 -8.03 -19.15
C ALA A 9 -0.46 -7.89 -17.61
N PHE A 10 -1.03 -8.87 -16.89
CA PHE A 10 -1.10 -8.91 -15.43
C PHE A 10 0.01 -9.77 -14.80
N ASP A 11 0.84 -10.42 -15.61
CA ASP A 11 1.96 -11.25 -15.12
C ASP A 11 3.06 -10.38 -14.52
N LEU A 12 3.49 -10.74 -13.31
CA LEU A 12 4.55 -10.06 -12.58
C LEU A 12 5.84 -10.89 -12.51
N THR A 13 5.94 -11.96 -13.30
CA THR A 13 7.15 -12.80 -13.37
C THR A 13 8.38 -11.95 -13.72
N GLY A 14 9.44 -12.11 -12.94
CA GLY A 14 10.68 -11.37 -13.11
C GLY A 14 10.68 -9.95 -12.52
N ARG A 15 9.59 -9.50 -11.87
CA ARG A 15 9.54 -8.22 -11.16
C ARG A 15 9.84 -8.39 -9.68
N VAL A 16 10.53 -7.42 -9.10
CA VAL A 16 10.76 -7.31 -7.66
C VAL A 16 9.76 -6.31 -7.08
N ALA A 17 9.00 -6.75 -6.08
CA ALA A 17 7.99 -5.93 -5.39
C ALA A 17 8.34 -5.74 -3.91
N LEU A 18 8.59 -4.50 -3.49
CA LEU A 18 8.74 -4.12 -2.09
C LEU A 18 7.37 -3.70 -1.53
N VAL A 19 6.94 -4.34 -0.43
CA VAL A 19 5.67 -4.00 0.25
C VAL A 19 5.96 -3.59 1.68
N THR A 20 5.73 -2.32 2.02
CA THR A 20 5.95 -1.82 3.39
C THR A 20 4.84 -2.25 4.34
N GLY A 21 5.18 -2.55 5.59
CA GLY A 21 4.20 -3.00 6.60
C GLY A 21 3.50 -4.31 6.23
N SER A 22 4.21 -5.26 5.61
CA SER A 22 3.64 -6.48 5.03
C SER A 22 3.71 -7.72 5.91
N SER A 23 4.07 -7.58 7.19
CA SER A 23 4.09 -8.70 8.13
C SER A 23 2.69 -9.12 8.63
N ARG A 24 1.62 -8.36 8.33
CA ARG A 24 0.23 -8.64 8.74
C ARG A 24 -0.81 -7.93 7.87
N SER A 25 -2.08 -8.27 8.11
CA SER A 25 -3.27 -7.57 7.58
C SER A 25 -3.21 -7.28 6.08
N ILE A 26 -3.57 -6.08 5.65
CA ILE A 26 -3.61 -5.66 4.24
C ILE A 26 -2.27 -5.91 3.56
N GLY A 27 -1.18 -5.38 4.11
CA GLY A 27 0.15 -5.51 3.48
C GLY A 27 0.57 -6.95 3.24
N ARG A 28 0.25 -7.87 4.17
CA ARG A 28 0.50 -9.31 4.01
C ARG A 28 -0.30 -9.89 2.85
N SER A 29 -1.59 -9.55 2.75
CA SER A 29 -2.44 -10.04 1.65
C SER A 29 -2.01 -9.48 0.30
N LEU A 30 -1.59 -8.22 0.23
CA LEU A 30 -1.09 -7.62 -1.01
C LEU A 30 0.22 -8.28 -1.46
N ALA A 31 1.17 -8.49 -0.54
CA ALA A 31 2.43 -9.18 -0.84
C ALA A 31 2.19 -10.62 -1.30
N ASP A 32 1.26 -11.33 -0.67
CA ASP A 32 0.86 -12.70 -1.06
C ASP A 32 0.28 -12.73 -2.47
N GLY A 33 -0.62 -11.80 -2.79
CA GLY A 33 -1.19 -11.70 -4.12
C GLY A 33 -0.17 -11.35 -5.21
N LEU A 34 0.78 -10.45 -4.93
CA LEU A 34 1.86 -10.12 -5.86
C LEU A 34 2.79 -11.33 -6.09
N ALA A 35 3.11 -12.09 -5.04
CA ALA A 35 3.88 -13.33 -5.15
C ALA A 35 3.13 -14.40 -5.98
N ALA A 36 1.81 -14.55 -5.78
CA ALA A 36 0.98 -15.45 -6.56
C ALA A 36 0.90 -15.04 -8.04
N ALA A 37 0.96 -13.73 -8.34
CA ALA A 37 1.03 -13.20 -9.69
C ALA A 37 2.42 -13.29 -10.34
N GLY A 38 3.42 -13.91 -9.68
CA GLY A 38 4.73 -14.20 -10.22
C GLY A 38 5.87 -13.32 -9.70
N ALA A 39 5.59 -12.27 -8.93
CA ALA A 39 6.64 -11.37 -8.44
C ALA A 39 7.57 -12.05 -7.41
N THR A 40 8.81 -11.62 -7.38
CA THR A 40 9.68 -11.76 -6.21
C THR A 40 9.29 -10.68 -5.22
N VAL A 41 8.91 -11.05 -3.99
CA VAL A 41 8.43 -10.11 -2.98
C VAL A 41 9.46 -9.87 -1.89
N VAL A 42 9.62 -8.62 -1.52
CA VAL A 42 10.39 -8.20 -0.35
C VAL A 42 9.41 -7.68 0.69
N LEU A 43 9.30 -8.43 1.79
CA LEU A 43 8.45 -8.07 2.92
C LEU A 43 9.17 -7.07 3.82
N ASN A 44 8.43 -6.11 4.39
CA ASN A 44 8.96 -5.16 5.35
C ASN A 44 8.10 -5.10 6.63
N GLY A 45 8.77 -4.87 7.74
CA GLY A 45 8.19 -4.61 9.04
C GLY A 45 9.28 -4.33 10.08
N VAL A 46 8.91 -3.73 11.20
CA VAL A 46 9.84 -3.45 12.32
C VAL A 46 9.95 -4.61 13.31
N ASP A 47 8.91 -5.42 13.43
CA ASP A 47 8.88 -6.64 14.25
C ASP A 47 9.54 -7.80 13.48
N ARG A 48 10.81 -8.06 13.80
CA ARG A 48 11.62 -9.09 13.11
C ARG A 48 11.02 -10.49 13.26
N ALA A 49 10.55 -10.87 14.44
CA ALA A 49 10.02 -12.21 14.67
C ALA A 49 8.77 -12.47 13.81
N ARG A 50 7.85 -11.51 13.75
CA ARG A 50 6.67 -11.58 12.90
C ARG A 50 7.02 -11.54 11.41
N LEU A 51 7.97 -10.72 11.04
CA LEU A 51 8.43 -10.60 9.65
C LEU A 51 9.04 -11.91 9.16
N ASP A 52 9.91 -12.53 9.97
CA ASP A 52 10.55 -13.81 9.65
C ASP A 52 9.54 -14.94 9.57
N ALA A 53 8.56 -14.99 10.48
CA ALA A 53 7.47 -15.97 10.42
C ALA A 53 6.63 -15.81 9.14
N THR A 54 6.33 -14.56 8.73
CA THR A 54 5.60 -14.29 7.50
C THR A 54 6.44 -14.69 6.27
N ARG A 55 7.74 -14.40 6.27
CA ARG A 55 8.65 -14.80 5.20
C ARG A 55 8.68 -16.32 5.06
N ALA A 56 8.81 -17.05 6.16
CA ALA A 56 8.85 -18.53 6.14
C ALA A 56 7.56 -19.13 5.58
N ASP A 57 6.38 -18.61 5.99
CA ASP A 57 5.10 -19.03 5.45
C ASP A 57 4.99 -18.76 3.94
N PHE A 58 5.40 -17.60 3.48
CA PHE A 58 5.38 -17.25 2.06
C PHE A 58 6.38 -18.08 1.25
N ALA A 59 7.58 -18.30 1.77
CA ALA A 59 8.60 -19.12 1.12
C ALA A 59 8.13 -20.56 0.90
N ALA A 60 7.40 -21.12 1.86
CA ALA A 60 6.80 -22.46 1.72
C ALA A 60 5.75 -22.53 0.59
N ARG A 61 5.03 -21.44 0.31
CA ARG A 61 3.96 -21.39 -0.70
C ARG A 61 4.45 -20.92 -2.07
N HIS A 62 5.35 -19.97 -2.12
CA HIS A 62 5.79 -19.31 -3.36
C HIS A 62 7.22 -19.65 -3.78
N GLY A 63 7.97 -20.37 -2.93
CA GLY A 63 9.36 -20.75 -3.16
C GLY A 63 10.37 -19.80 -2.50
N GLU A 64 11.40 -20.36 -1.90
CA GLU A 64 12.41 -19.66 -1.09
C GLU A 64 13.10 -18.51 -1.85
N LYS A 65 13.38 -18.69 -3.14
CA LYS A 65 14.08 -17.70 -3.96
C LYS A 65 13.25 -16.47 -4.32
N ARG A 66 11.93 -16.52 -4.12
CA ARG A 66 11.03 -15.43 -4.48
C ARG A 66 10.50 -14.64 -3.29
N VAL A 67 10.96 -14.96 -2.07
CA VAL A 67 10.46 -14.30 -0.86
C VAL A 67 11.61 -13.85 0.01
N HIS A 68 11.74 -12.55 0.13
CA HIS A 68 12.78 -11.89 0.94
C HIS A 68 12.14 -11.06 2.05
N ALA A 69 12.93 -10.65 3.03
CA ALA A 69 12.50 -9.80 4.13
C ALA A 69 13.55 -8.72 4.42
N ALA A 70 13.11 -7.50 4.60
CA ALA A 70 13.93 -6.35 4.96
C ALA A 70 13.31 -5.62 6.16
N ALA A 71 13.94 -5.74 7.32
CA ALA A 71 13.47 -5.11 8.55
C ALA A 71 14.03 -3.70 8.66
N PHE A 72 13.19 -2.68 8.49
CA PHE A 72 13.54 -1.27 8.68
C PHE A 72 12.31 -0.45 9.08
N ASP A 73 12.55 0.65 9.77
CA ASP A 73 11.53 1.66 10.06
C ASP A 73 11.37 2.57 8.84
N VAL A 74 10.16 2.63 8.29
CA VAL A 74 9.82 3.45 7.12
C VAL A 74 9.92 4.96 7.38
N THR A 75 9.97 5.38 8.64
CA THR A 75 10.12 6.78 9.06
C THR A 75 11.58 7.20 9.24
N ALA A 76 12.51 6.23 9.29
CA ALA A 76 13.95 6.47 9.45
C ALA A 76 14.64 6.48 8.07
N GLU A 77 14.90 7.68 7.55
CA GLU A 77 15.42 7.86 6.18
C GLU A 77 16.72 7.10 5.92
N ASP A 78 17.65 7.10 6.85
CA ASP A 78 18.93 6.38 6.77
C ASP A 78 18.73 4.86 6.65
N GLN A 79 17.81 4.29 7.44
CA GLN A 79 17.45 2.87 7.35
C GLN A 79 16.80 2.56 6.01
N VAL A 80 15.89 3.41 5.53
CA VAL A 80 15.23 3.24 4.23
C VAL A 80 16.24 3.22 3.09
N VAL A 81 17.16 4.20 3.06
CA VAL A 81 18.18 4.30 2.00
C VAL A 81 19.09 3.07 2.00
N ALA A 82 19.55 2.65 3.19
CA ALA A 82 20.39 1.47 3.32
C ALA A 82 19.66 0.17 2.89
N ALA A 83 18.38 0.04 3.30
CA ALA A 83 17.58 -1.13 2.96
C ALA A 83 17.28 -1.21 1.46
N VAL A 84 16.92 -0.10 0.81
CA VAL A 84 16.68 -0.05 -0.64
C VAL A 84 17.95 -0.45 -1.40
N ALA A 85 19.10 0.09 -1.02
CA ALA A 85 20.39 -0.25 -1.65
C ALA A 85 20.73 -1.75 -1.48
N ALA A 86 20.51 -2.31 -0.29
CA ALA A 86 20.73 -3.74 -0.03
C ALA A 86 19.78 -4.62 -0.85
N ILE A 87 18.50 -4.28 -0.92
CA ILE A 87 17.49 -5.00 -1.73
C ILE A 87 17.90 -5.00 -3.21
N GLU A 88 18.27 -3.85 -3.77
CA GLU A 88 18.63 -3.74 -5.18
C GLU A 88 19.94 -4.49 -5.50
N ALA A 89 20.87 -4.58 -4.55
CA ALA A 89 22.11 -5.34 -4.71
C ALA A 89 21.94 -6.87 -4.58
N GLU A 90 21.09 -7.33 -3.67
CA GLU A 90 20.99 -8.74 -3.29
C GLU A 90 19.83 -9.47 -3.99
N VAL A 91 18.72 -8.76 -4.26
CA VAL A 91 17.51 -9.34 -4.85
C VAL A 91 17.34 -8.90 -6.31
N GLY A 92 17.58 -7.62 -6.57
CA GLY A 92 17.44 -7.00 -7.89
C GLY A 92 16.68 -5.67 -7.85
N PRO A 93 16.62 -4.98 -8.97
CA PRO A 93 15.99 -3.66 -9.07
C PRO A 93 14.51 -3.73 -8.66
N ILE A 94 14.08 -2.81 -7.79
CA ILE A 94 12.70 -2.74 -7.32
C ILE A 94 11.82 -2.20 -8.45
N ASP A 95 10.98 -3.06 -9.05
CA ASP A 95 10.04 -2.69 -10.12
C ASP A 95 8.70 -2.17 -9.60
N VAL A 96 8.29 -2.67 -8.42
CA VAL A 96 7.01 -2.33 -7.80
C VAL A 96 7.24 -1.93 -6.34
N LEU A 97 6.71 -0.78 -5.95
CA LEU A 97 6.64 -0.35 -4.56
C LEU A 97 5.19 -0.27 -4.12
N VAL A 98 4.85 -0.93 -3.02
CA VAL A 98 3.57 -0.74 -2.34
C VAL A 98 3.83 -0.07 -0.99
N ASN A 99 3.51 1.22 -0.89
CA ASN A 99 3.52 1.97 0.36
C ASN A 99 2.23 1.66 1.13
N ASN A 100 2.31 0.67 2.03
CA ASN A 100 1.17 0.21 2.82
C ASN A 100 1.33 0.47 4.32
N ALA A 101 2.53 0.67 4.83
CA ALA A 101 2.74 0.96 6.25
C ALA A 101 1.81 2.10 6.71
N GLY A 102 1.14 1.90 7.84
CA GLY A 102 0.20 2.86 8.37
C GLY A 102 -0.21 2.54 9.79
N VAL A 103 -0.59 3.58 10.53
CA VAL A 103 -1.08 3.50 11.89
C VAL A 103 -2.31 4.39 12.06
N GLN A 104 -3.07 4.16 13.12
CA GLN A 104 -4.19 5.02 13.45
C GLN A 104 -4.15 5.41 14.92
N HIS A 105 -4.59 6.63 15.21
CA HIS A 105 -4.83 7.10 16.56
C HIS A 105 -6.21 7.75 16.61
N ARG A 106 -7.04 7.34 17.57
CA ARG A 106 -8.45 7.76 17.67
C ARG A 106 -8.66 8.51 18.97
N VAL A 107 -8.80 9.83 18.84
CA VAL A 107 -9.06 10.73 19.97
C VAL A 107 -9.78 11.98 19.45
N PRO A 108 -10.68 12.64 20.22
CA PRO A 108 -11.23 13.94 19.83
C PRO A 108 -10.13 14.93 19.51
N MET A 109 -10.34 15.77 18.49
CA MET A 109 -9.29 16.68 18.00
C MET A 109 -8.80 17.68 19.07
N LEU A 110 -9.67 18.08 19.98
CA LEU A 110 -9.32 19.00 21.07
C LEU A 110 -8.40 18.37 22.12
N ASP A 111 -8.42 17.03 22.22
CA ASP A 111 -7.62 16.25 23.18
C ASP A 111 -6.40 15.60 22.53
N LEU A 112 -6.19 15.85 21.22
CA LEU A 112 -5.12 15.23 20.44
C LEU A 112 -3.77 15.86 20.76
N GLU A 113 -2.85 15.08 21.29
CA GLU A 113 -1.48 15.49 21.52
C GLU A 113 -0.70 15.67 20.22
N LEU A 114 0.14 16.69 20.14
CA LEU A 114 0.96 16.98 18.97
C LEU A 114 1.92 15.83 18.61
N ALA A 115 2.39 15.09 19.60
CA ALA A 115 3.25 13.92 19.39
C ALA A 115 2.51 12.81 18.63
N ASP A 116 1.25 12.53 18.99
CA ASP A 116 0.43 11.54 18.30
C ASP A 116 0.04 11.99 16.88
N TRP A 117 -0.25 13.28 16.71
CA TRP A 117 -0.43 13.86 15.38
C TRP A 117 0.79 13.59 14.50
N ARG A 118 1.99 13.95 14.97
CA ARG A 118 3.24 13.78 14.24
C ARG A 118 3.49 12.31 13.90
N ARG A 119 3.35 11.42 14.88
CA ARG A 119 3.54 9.99 14.69
C ARG A 119 2.67 9.43 13.56
N VAL A 120 1.38 9.80 13.50
CA VAL A 120 0.49 9.33 12.44
C VAL A 120 0.88 9.92 11.09
N VAL A 121 1.17 11.23 11.02
CA VAL A 121 1.60 11.89 9.77
C VAL A 121 2.92 11.30 9.28
N ASP A 122 3.87 11.06 10.17
CA ASP A 122 5.17 10.50 9.81
C ASP A 122 5.03 9.09 9.21
N VAL A 123 4.21 8.23 9.82
CA VAL A 123 4.02 6.86 9.34
C VAL A 123 3.13 6.79 8.10
N ASP A 124 2.04 7.58 8.02
CA ASP A 124 1.01 7.41 6.98
C ASP A 124 1.23 8.30 5.74
N LEU A 125 2.11 9.32 5.84
CA LEU A 125 2.40 10.24 4.74
C LEU A 125 3.90 10.41 4.50
N THR A 126 4.65 10.86 5.52
CA THR A 126 6.08 11.17 5.38
C THR A 126 6.87 9.92 4.96
N SER A 127 6.52 8.75 5.49
CA SER A 127 7.16 7.48 5.13
C SER A 127 7.01 7.15 3.64
N ALA A 128 5.83 7.38 3.06
CA ALA A 128 5.58 7.12 1.64
C ALA A 128 6.43 8.04 0.74
N PHE A 129 6.69 9.27 1.19
CA PHE A 129 7.64 10.16 0.53
C PHE A 129 9.08 9.63 0.64
N ILE A 130 9.53 9.25 1.84
CA ILE A 130 10.89 8.77 2.09
C ILE A 130 11.18 7.51 1.26
N VAL A 131 10.33 6.47 1.39
CA VAL A 131 10.50 5.20 0.68
C VAL A 131 10.30 5.39 -0.83
N GLY A 132 9.25 6.13 -1.22
CA GLY A 132 8.96 6.43 -2.61
C GLY A 132 10.12 7.13 -3.31
N ARG A 133 10.72 8.15 -2.68
CA ARG A 133 11.88 8.86 -3.22
C ARG A 133 13.12 7.96 -3.33
N ALA A 134 13.38 7.13 -2.33
CA ALA A 134 14.52 6.23 -2.33
C ALA A 134 14.45 5.22 -3.49
N VAL A 135 13.28 4.57 -3.66
CA VAL A 135 13.04 3.57 -4.72
C VAL A 135 12.94 4.23 -6.10
N ALA A 136 12.30 5.39 -6.21
CA ALA A 136 12.10 6.07 -7.50
C ALA A 136 13.42 6.49 -8.18
N ARG A 137 14.53 6.67 -7.45
CA ARG A 137 15.85 6.96 -8.06
C ARG A 137 16.22 5.90 -9.10
N GLY A 138 16.20 4.63 -8.71
CA GLY A 138 16.48 3.53 -9.61
C GLY A 138 15.39 3.36 -10.69
N MET A 139 14.10 3.53 -10.34
CA MET A 139 13.00 3.44 -11.31
C MET A 139 13.12 4.50 -12.42
N VAL A 140 13.41 5.76 -12.07
CA VAL A 140 13.58 6.87 -13.03
C VAL A 140 14.79 6.64 -13.94
N GLU A 141 15.91 6.18 -13.40
CA GLU A 141 17.11 5.86 -14.15
C GLU A 141 16.86 4.74 -15.19
N ARG A 142 16.16 3.68 -14.76
CA ARG A 142 15.79 2.55 -15.64
C ARG A 142 14.59 2.85 -16.55
N ARG A 143 13.91 3.99 -16.34
CA ARG A 143 12.67 4.38 -17.05
C ARG A 143 11.57 3.31 -16.94
N ARG A 144 11.42 2.73 -15.76
CA ARG A 144 10.42 1.72 -15.47
C ARG A 144 10.15 1.63 -13.97
N GLY A 145 8.88 1.70 -13.56
CA GLY A 145 8.48 1.49 -12.17
C GLY A 145 6.99 1.70 -11.93
N LYS A 146 6.48 1.02 -10.91
CA LYS A 146 5.10 1.12 -10.43
C LYS A 146 5.09 1.42 -8.94
N ILE A 147 4.40 2.48 -8.55
CA ILE A 147 4.22 2.85 -7.15
C ILE A 147 2.73 2.79 -6.83
N VAL A 148 2.36 2.01 -5.83
CA VAL A 148 1.00 1.88 -5.32
C VAL A 148 0.96 2.36 -3.89
N ASN A 149 0.31 3.48 -3.63
CA ASN A 149 0.13 4.04 -2.29
C ASN A 149 -1.20 3.56 -1.71
N ILE A 150 -1.19 2.97 -0.51
CA ILE A 150 -2.43 2.55 0.15
C ILE A 150 -3.02 3.73 0.92
N GLY A 151 -3.98 4.37 0.26
CA GLY A 151 -4.78 5.47 0.77
C GLY A 151 -5.89 5.00 1.70
N SER A 152 -7.03 5.66 1.62
CA SER A 152 -8.27 5.34 2.35
C SER A 152 -9.43 6.13 1.73
N VAL A 153 -10.68 5.71 1.94
CA VAL A 153 -11.85 6.57 1.73
C VAL A 153 -11.75 7.88 2.52
N GLN A 154 -10.95 7.89 3.60
CA GLN A 154 -10.67 9.10 4.38
C GLN A 154 -9.81 10.15 3.63
N SER A 155 -9.34 9.85 2.43
CA SER A 155 -8.74 10.85 1.53
C SER A 155 -9.79 11.72 0.82
N GLU A 156 -11.06 11.35 0.87
CA GLU A 156 -12.22 12.05 0.30
C GLU A 156 -13.25 12.37 1.37
N LEU A 157 -13.46 11.46 2.32
CA LEU A 157 -14.39 11.59 3.41
C LEU A 157 -13.67 11.99 4.70
N ALA A 158 -14.43 12.35 5.72
CA ALA A 158 -13.91 12.59 7.06
C ALA A 158 -14.78 11.91 8.11
N ARG A 159 -14.19 11.52 9.22
CA ARG A 159 -14.87 11.03 10.39
C ARG A 159 -14.28 11.68 11.64
N ALA A 160 -15.10 11.90 12.65
CA ALA A 160 -14.62 12.37 13.96
C ALA A 160 -13.56 11.44 14.55
N THR A 161 -12.70 11.99 15.39
CA THR A 161 -11.66 11.32 16.19
C THR A 161 -10.44 10.76 15.44
N ILE A 162 -10.32 10.96 14.13
CA ILE A 162 -9.20 10.46 13.32
C ILE A 162 -8.53 11.57 12.48
N ALA A 163 -8.50 12.79 12.97
CA ALA A 163 -7.99 13.95 12.24
C ALA A 163 -6.59 13.74 11.62
N PRO A 164 -5.57 13.22 12.35
CA PRO A 164 -4.25 13.03 11.77
C PRO A 164 -4.25 12.00 10.62
N TYR A 165 -5.03 10.92 10.76
CA TYR A 165 -5.16 9.90 9.71
C TYR A 165 -5.83 10.46 8.45
N THR A 166 -6.95 11.16 8.60
CA THR A 166 -7.67 11.81 7.48
C THR A 166 -6.76 12.80 6.76
N SER A 167 -6.03 13.63 7.50
CA SER A 167 -5.07 14.59 6.94
C SER A 167 -3.93 13.89 6.20
N ALA A 168 -3.36 12.84 6.79
CA ALA A 168 -2.28 12.07 6.17
C ALA A 168 -2.75 11.37 4.87
N LYS A 169 -3.94 10.74 4.87
CA LYS A 169 -4.47 10.07 3.68
C LYS A 169 -4.90 11.03 2.57
N GLY A 170 -5.41 12.22 2.93
CA GLY A 170 -5.61 13.33 1.99
C GLY A 170 -4.31 13.83 1.39
N GLY A 171 -3.27 14.00 2.23
CA GLY A 171 -1.91 14.33 1.81
C GLY A 171 -1.31 13.27 0.88
N LEU A 172 -1.47 11.98 1.21
CA LEU A 172 -0.97 10.86 0.40
C LEU A 172 -1.61 10.80 -0.99
N ARG A 173 -2.91 11.11 -1.10
CA ARG A 173 -3.59 11.27 -2.39
C ARG A 173 -2.92 12.34 -3.26
N ASN A 174 -2.60 13.49 -2.70
CA ASN A 174 -1.93 14.57 -3.43
C ASN A 174 -0.44 14.27 -3.67
N LEU A 175 0.26 13.62 -2.75
CA LEU A 175 1.62 13.13 -2.95
C LEU A 175 1.68 12.13 -4.13
N THR A 176 0.69 11.25 -4.27
CA THR A 176 0.58 10.33 -5.42
C THR A 176 0.53 11.09 -6.75
N ARG A 177 -0.24 12.19 -6.82
CA ARG A 177 -0.30 13.06 -8.00
C ARG A 177 1.02 13.77 -8.28
N ALA A 178 1.69 14.23 -7.23
CA ALA A 178 3.01 14.86 -7.38
C ALA A 178 4.05 13.87 -7.93
N MET A 179 4.09 12.63 -7.39
CA MET A 179 4.94 11.56 -7.90
C MET A 179 4.66 11.27 -9.39
N ALA A 180 3.39 11.20 -9.77
CA ALA A 180 2.98 10.97 -11.16
C ALA A 180 3.42 12.12 -12.08
N ALA A 181 3.30 13.36 -11.62
CA ALA A 181 3.71 14.54 -12.38
C ALA A 181 5.22 14.62 -12.60
N GLU A 182 6.00 14.30 -11.55
CA GLU A 182 7.46 14.38 -11.62
C GLU A 182 8.11 13.22 -12.39
N TRP A 183 7.60 11.99 -12.20
CA TRP A 183 8.26 10.78 -12.68
C TRP A 183 7.60 10.15 -13.90
N GLY A 184 6.43 10.64 -14.30
CA GLY A 184 5.66 10.09 -15.45
C GLY A 184 6.42 10.12 -16.76
N ALA A 185 7.18 11.19 -17.04
CA ALA A 185 8.03 11.28 -18.24
C ALA A 185 9.17 10.24 -18.27
N ALA A 186 9.53 9.70 -17.10
CA ALA A 186 10.48 8.59 -16.96
C ALA A 186 9.77 7.21 -16.94
N ASN A 187 8.53 7.12 -17.39
CA ASN A 187 7.74 5.88 -17.41
C ASN A 187 7.61 5.22 -16.02
N VAL A 188 7.44 6.03 -14.97
CA VAL A 188 7.10 5.58 -13.63
C VAL A 188 5.67 6.00 -13.33
N GLN A 189 4.80 5.04 -13.06
CA GLN A 189 3.41 5.29 -12.70
C GLN A 189 3.26 5.22 -11.17
N ALA A 190 2.65 6.25 -10.61
CA ALA A 190 2.30 6.32 -9.19
C ALA A 190 0.78 6.46 -9.06
N ASN A 191 0.14 5.50 -8.41
CA ASN A 191 -1.29 5.49 -8.18
C ASN A 191 -1.61 5.15 -6.72
N SER A 192 -2.84 5.39 -6.30
CA SER A 192 -3.34 5.06 -4.97
C SER A 192 -4.51 4.10 -5.04
N ILE A 193 -4.55 3.15 -4.11
CA ILE A 193 -5.76 2.38 -3.78
C ILE A 193 -6.32 2.99 -2.50
N ALA A 194 -7.60 3.32 -2.47
CA ALA A 194 -8.31 3.86 -1.33
C ALA A 194 -9.34 2.83 -0.80
N PRO A 195 -8.94 1.99 0.18
CA PRO A 195 -9.85 1.04 0.79
C PRO A 195 -10.99 1.74 1.53
N GLY A 196 -12.18 1.11 1.49
CA GLY A 196 -13.27 1.39 2.42
C GLY A 196 -13.02 0.75 3.78
N TYR A 197 -14.08 0.32 4.45
CA TYR A 197 -13.99 -0.40 5.70
C TYR A 197 -13.63 -1.87 5.43
N ILE A 198 -12.37 -2.22 5.71
CA ILE A 198 -11.82 -3.57 5.55
C ILE A 198 -11.74 -4.25 6.92
N HIS A 199 -12.22 -5.48 7.02
CA HIS A 199 -12.08 -6.30 8.23
C HIS A 199 -10.62 -6.73 8.40
N THR A 200 -10.00 -6.28 9.48
CA THR A 200 -8.60 -6.53 9.85
C THR A 200 -8.46 -6.53 11.36
N GLU A 201 -7.31 -6.94 11.89
CA GLU A 201 -7.01 -6.80 13.33
C GLU A 201 -7.19 -5.35 13.84
N MET A 202 -6.86 -4.35 13.02
CA MET A 202 -6.98 -2.92 13.38
C MET A 202 -8.43 -2.46 13.50
N THR A 203 -9.35 -3.11 12.80
CA THR A 203 -10.77 -2.73 12.74
C THR A 203 -11.68 -3.68 13.49
N GLN A 204 -11.15 -4.73 14.13
CA GLN A 204 -11.94 -5.73 14.84
C GLN A 204 -12.87 -5.11 15.89
N ASN A 205 -12.38 -4.18 16.68
CA ASN A 205 -13.18 -3.46 17.68
C ASN A 205 -14.31 -2.62 17.09
N LEU A 206 -14.24 -2.25 15.81
CA LEU A 206 -15.33 -1.56 15.11
C LEU A 206 -16.34 -2.55 14.52
N VAL A 207 -15.90 -3.77 14.18
CA VAL A 207 -16.81 -4.86 13.76
C VAL A 207 -17.62 -5.35 14.95
N ASP A 208 -17.00 -5.39 16.13
CA ASP A 208 -17.63 -5.85 17.39
C ASP A 208 -18.59 -4.79 17.99
N ASP A 209 -18.49 -3.54 17.56
CA ASP A 209 -19.43 -2.45 17.89
C ASP A 209 -20.67 -2.57 17.00
N GLU A 210 -21.80 -3.02 17.55
CA GLU A 210 -23.02 -3.31 16.81
C GLU A 210 -23.56 -2.08 16.06
N ASP A 211 -23.54 -0.91 16.67
CA ASP A 211 -24.03 0.33 16.06
C ASP A 211 -23.13 0.77 14.90
N PHE A 212 -21.81 0.70 15.11
CA PHE A 212 -20.87 1.06 14.06
C PHE A 212 -20.88 0.04 12.91
N ASN A 213 -20.98 -1.24 13.21
CA ASN A 213 -21.14 -2.30 12.23
C ASN A 213 -22.41 -2.10 11.37
N ALA A 214 -23.55 -1.86 12.02
CA ALA A 214 -24.81 -1.58 11.33
C ALA A 214 -24.69 -0.33 10.42
N TRP A 215 -24.01 0.72 10.90
CA TRP A 215 -23.76 1.91 10.10
C TRP A 215 -22.88 1.61 8.87
N VAL A 216 -21.79 0.83 9.02
CA VAL A 216 -20.94 0.44 7.89
C VAL A 216 -21.75 -0.33 6.84
N LEU A 217 -22.54 -1.32 7.30
CA LEU A 217 -23.36 -2.16 6.40
C LEU A 217 -24.43 -1.32 5.67
N GLY A 218 -25.09 -0.39 6.38
CA GLY A 218 -26.10 0.49 5.78
C GLY A 218 -25.53 1.57 4.86
N ARG A 219 -24.30 2.05 5.14
CA ARG A 219 -23.62 3.10 4.35
C ARG A 219 -22.91 2.56 3.11
N THR A 220 -22.62 1.26 3.07
CA THR A 220 -21.90 0.61 1.98
C THR A 220 -22.89 -0.09 1.05
N PRO A 221 -23.02 0.31 -0.24
CA PRO A 221 -23.94 -0.35 -1.18
C PRO A 221 -23.74 -1.86 -1.32
N ALA A 222 -22.50 -2.35 -1.19
CA ALA A 222 -22.19 -3.78 -1.18
C ALA A 222 -22.73 -4.51 0.07
N ALA A 223 -23.25 -3.80 1.08
CA ALA A 223 -23.82 -4.29 2.33
C ALA A 223 -22.91 -5.27 3.09
N ARG A 224 -21.59 -5.06 3.01
CA ARG A 224 -20.59 -5.85 3.72
C ARG A 224 -19.32 -5.05 4.01
N TRP A 225 -18.57 -5.50 4.99
CA TRP A 225 -17.17 -5.12 5.12
C TRP A 225 -16.38 -5.68 3.93
N GLY A 226 -15.37 -4.95 3.50
CA GLY A 226 -14.37 -5.49 2.61
C GLY A 226 -13.44 -6.46 3.33
N SER A 227 -12.80 -7.33 2.59
CA SER A 227 -11.70 -8.20 3.04
C SER A 227 -10.38 -7.73 2.46
N CYS A 228 -9.25 -8.15 3.04
CA CYS A 228 -7.95 -7.86 2.46
C CYS A 228 -7.81 -8.42 1.02
N ALA A 229 -8.51 -9.50 0.69
CA ALA A 229 -8.52 -10.10 -0.64
C ALA A 229 -9.16 -9.19 -1.70
N ASP A 230 -10.12 -8.34 -1.33
CA ASP A 230 -10.76 -7.39 -2.26
C ASP A 230 -9.75 -6.36 -2.81
N LEU A 231 -8.63 -6.14 -2.14
CA LEU A 231 -7.58 -5.18 -2.53
C LEU A 231 -6.50 -5.81 -3.43
N VAL A 232 -6.42 -7.14 -3.51
CA VAL A 232 -5.35 -7.85 -4.22
C VAL A 232 -5.43 -7.63 -5.73
N GLY A 233 -6.60 -7.84 -6.33
CA GLY A 233 -6.79 -7.66 -7.77
C GLY A 233 -6.42 -6.25 -8.27
N PRO A 234 -6.95 -5.18 -7.66
CA PRO A 234 -6.56 -3.81 -7.98
C PRO A 234 -5.06 -3.54 -7.81
N THR A 235 -4.41 -4.14 -6.79
CA THR A 235 -2.96 -4.00 -6.58
C THR A 235 -2.16 -4.66 -7.70
N ILE A 236 -2.51 -5.89 -8.09
CA ILE A 236 -1.88 -6.58 -9.22
C ILE A 236 -2.04 -5.78 -10.50
N TRP A 237 -3.24 -5.26 -10.78
CA TRP A 237 -3.49 -4.41 -11.93
C TRP A 237 -2.56 -3.19 -11.94
N LEU A 238 -2.50 -2.41 -10.86
CA LEU A 238 -1.66 -1.21 -10.78
C LEU A 238 -0.16 -1.52 -10.76
N ALA A 239 0.24 -2.73 -10.36
CA ALA A 239 1.63 -3.20 -10.38
C ALA A 239 2.07 -3.74 -11.75
N SER A 240 1.15 -3.96 -12.69
CA SER A 240 1.37 -4.65 -13.96
C SER A 240 1.39 -3.70 -15.17
N ASP A 241 1.76 -4.22 -16.33
CA ASP A 241 1.75 -3.48 -17.60
C ASP A 241 0.31 -3.13 -18.05
N ALA A 242 -0.72 -3.81 -17.51
CA ALA A 242 -2.12 -3.51 -17.78
C ALA A 242 -2.55 -2.09 -17.31
N SER A 243 -1.72 -1.41 -16.52
CA SER A 243 -1.95 -0.05 -16.03
C SER A 243 -0.94 0.98 -16.52
N ASP A 244 -0.22 0.74 -17.61
CA ASP A 244 0.87 1.63 -18.09
C ASP A 244 0.41 3.07 -18.41
N TYR A 245 -0.86 3.25 -18.74
CA TYR A 245 -1.42 4.59 -19.00
C TYR A 245 -2.26 5.13 -17.84
N VAL A 246 -2.26 4.44 -16.69
CA VAL A 246 -2.93 4.88 -15.46
C VAL A 246 -1.90 5.53 -14.55
N ASN A 247 -2.01 6.85 -14.33
CA ASN A 247 -1.03 7.59 -13.52
C ASN A 247 -1.72 8.70 -12.72
N GLY A 248 -1.32 8.90 -11.46
CA GLY A 248 -1.85 9.91 -10.55
C GLY A 248 -3.27 9.63 -10.04
N GLN A 249 -3.80 8.42 -10.25
CA GLN A 249 -5.18 8.09 -9.92
C GLN A 249 -5.33 7.55 -8.50
N THR A 250 -6.53 7.75 -7.94
CA THR A 250 -6.97 7.09 -6.71
C THR A 250 -8.13 6.17 -7.03
N ILE A 251 -7.93 4.88 -6.85
CA ILE A 251 -8.93 3.84 -7.10
C ILE A 251 -9.61 3.50 -5.78
N PHE A 252 -10.87 3.86 -5.63
CA PHE A 252 -11.66 3.50 -4.46
C PHE A 252 -12.09 2.04 -4.54
N VAL A 253 -11.76 1.27 -3.50
CA VAL A 253 -12.13 -0.15 -3.32
C VAL A 253 -12.91 -0.24 -2.02
N ASP A 254 -14.16 0.18 -2.05
CA ASP A 254 -14.94 0.55 -0.86
C ASP A 254 -16.38 0.04 -0.87
N GLY A 255 -16.71 -0.87 -1.79
CA GLY A 255 -18.07 -1.41 -1.93
C GLY A 255 -19.11 -0.37 -2.37
N GLY A 256 -18.68 0.77 -2.93
CA GLY A 256 -19.53 1.86 -3.40
C GLY A 256 -19.78 2.96 -2.35
N MET A 257 -19.12 2.91 -1.19
CA MET A 257 -19.35 3.87 -0.10
C MET A 257 -19.16 5.33 -0.51
N THR A 258 -18.17 5.63 -1.35
CA THR A 258 -17.91 7.01 -1.82
C THR A 258 -18.72 7.38 -3.07
N ALA A 259 -19.41 6.44 -3.70
CA ALA A 259 -20.15 6.67 -4.95
C ALA A 259 -21.61 7.10 -4.74
N VAL A 260 -22.12 7.02 -3.52
CA VAL A 260 -23.51 7.35 -3.17
C VAL A 260 -23.59 8.36 -2.04
N VAL A 261 -24.75 9.06 -1.92
CA VAL A 261 -25.06 10.05 -0.88
C VAL A 261 -25.61 9.43 0.39
#